data_9662a1329b1a5cca91396c6d97bae96c
#
_entry.id   9662a1329b1a5cca91396c6d97bae96c
#
_cell.length_a   1.000
_cell.length_b   1.000
_cell.length_c   1.000
_cell.angle_alpha   90.00
_cell.angle_beta   90.00
_cell.angle_gamma   90.00
#
_symmetry.space_group_name_H-M   'P 1'
#
loop_
_entity.id
_entity.type
_entity.pdbx_description
1 polymer ?
#
loop_
_entity_poly.entity_id
_entity_poly.type
_entity_poly.pdbx_seq_one_letter_code
_entity_poly.pdbx_strand_id
1 'polypeptide(L)'
;MSATWRRWVLVGVLGLVGCRTTGTAVRDGQEAPRHEVQFDAVTVTGDLELSELNDEELFAGGTSAFAAEDYKKAARYFGRLVDFFPNSQHRRAALYNAGLSHQKLSEWEDAAMRFSELAEPEKGTGDALDASFRLAETHYQLERYDAAAKVLRAIAERADLPVGKRLEAQVQQGVCELESGQAEKAEATLRKVTDAYEKLSDKDEVEDYFPAQAHFFVGEIYRLHYEAVKLDPAKGSDALANDLNYKAELLLSAQGNYLRSIRVGNGHWATAAGTQIGSMYENLYEHLVNSPAPAELDAEEAQVYREELRKRVRVLLTKSINIYERTLEAAQRIGSQNTFVDKTRQSLEKMKALLLADTDSAPTTPDEPPRS
;
A
#
# COMPACT_ATOMS: atom_id res chain seq x y z
N MET A 1 1.28 3.68 -14.61
CA MET A 1 1.84 3.34 -13.27
C MET A 1 2.69 2.09 -13.40
N SER A 2 3.91 2.06 -12.92
CA SER A 2 4.76 0.88 -13.07
C SER A 2 4.31 -0.24 -12.15
N ALA A 3 4.34 -1.49 -12.61
CA ALA A 3 3.90 -2.69 -11.88
C ALA A 3 4.57 -2.90 -10.50
N THR A 4 5.61 -2.15 -10.19
CA THR A 4 6.35 -2.21 -8.93
C THR A 4 5.64 -1.55 -7.75
N TRP A 5 4.72 -0.64 -8.00
CA TRP A 5 3.97 0.08 -6.95
C TRP A 5 2.87 -0.76 -6.32
N ARG A 6 2.26 -1.62 -7.12
CA ARG A 6 1.12 -2.45 -6.72
C ARG A 6 1.42 -3.48 -5.63
N ARG A 7 2.69 -3.87 -5.44
CA ARG A 7 3.07 -4.90 -4.46
C ARG A 7 3.16 -4.42 -3.01
N TRP A 8 3.10 -3.11 -2.74
CA TRP A 8 3.47 -2.55 -1.44
C TRP A 8 2.28 -2.06 -0.60
N VAL A 9 1.11 -1.91 -1.19
CA VAL A 9 -0.03 -1.23 -0.53
C VAL A 9 -0.71 -2.10 0.52
N LEU A 10 -0.66 -3.42 0.38
CA LEU A 10 -1.37 -4.35 1.30
C LEU A 10 -0.45 -5.28 2.12
N VAL A 11 0.86 -5.27 1.92
CA VAL A 11 1.79 -6.13 2.66
C VAL A 11 1.95 -5.71 4.13
N GLY A 12 1.50 -4.54 4.52
CA GLY A 12 1.57 -4.04 5.90
C GLY A 12 0.53 -4.60 6.88
N VAL A 13 -0.47 -5.34 6.42
CA VAL A 13 -1.55 -5.88 7.27
C VAL A 13 -1.23 -7.27 7.84
N LEU A 14 -0.08 -7.86 7.51
CA LEU A 14 0.39 -9.12 8.12
C LEU A 14 1.04 -8.87 9.48
N GLY A 15 0.29 -8.26 10.38
CA GLY A 15 0.48 -8.48 11.80
C GLY A 15 0.11 -9.93 12.09
N LEU A 16 1.08 -10.70 12.55
CA LEU A 16 0.90 -12.05 13.06
C LEU A 16 -0.14 -12.04 14.20
N VAL A 17 -1.41 -12.12 13.83
CA VAL A 17 -2.44 -12.58 14.77
C VAL A 17 -2.25 -14.09 14.86
N GLY A 18 -1.37 -14.49 15.77
CA GLY A 18 -1.30 -15.88 16.18
C GLY A 18 -2.66 -16.26 16.75
N CYS A 19 -3.35 -17.18 16.12
CA CYS A 19 -4.50 -17.86 16.71
C CYS A 19 -4.06 -18.43 18.05
N ARG A 20 -4.39 -17.75 19.15
CA ARG A 20 -4.44 -18.38 20.46
C ARG A 20 -5.66 -19.30 20.47
N THR A 21 -5.45 -20.54 20.12
CA THR A 21 -6.41 -21.59 20.44
C THR A 21 -6.47 -21.69 21.96
N THR A 22 -7.53 -21.16 22.55
CA THR A 22 -7.92 -21.50 23.92
C THR A 22 -8.40 -22.96 23.89
N GLY A 23 -7.49 -23.88 24.21
CA GLY A 23 -7.85 -25.26 24.42
C GLY A 23 -8.84 -25.37 25.59
N THR A 24 -10.10 -25.58 25.30
CA THR A 24 -11.06 -26.07 26.28
C THR A 24 -10.79 -27.55 26.47
N ALA A 25 -10.38 -27.92 27.67
CA ALA A 25 -10.21 -29.30 28.08
C ALA A 25 -11.51 -30.09 27.82
N VAL A 26 -11.42 -31.12 27.00
CA VAL A 26 -12.49 -32.10 26.77
C VAL A 26 -12.67 -32.89 28.04
N ARG A 27 -13.86 -32.83 28.64
CA ARG A 27 -14.30 -33.74 29.68
C ARG A 27 -14.63 -35.09 29.04
N ASP A 28 -14.03 -36.14 29.58
CA ASP A 28 -14.28 -37.52 29.27
C ASP A 28 -15.77 -37.89 29.34
N GLY A 29 -16.21 -38.70 28.37
CA GLY A 29 -17.29 -39.62 28.50
C GLY A 29 -18.66 -39.23 27.92
N GLN A 30 -18.78 -39.15 26.58
CA GLN A 30 -19.98 -39.53 25.87
C GLN A 30 -19.61 -40.01 24.45
N GLU A 31 -19.88 -41.30 24.15
CA GLU A 31 -19.78 -41.82 22.81
C GLU A 31 -20.74 -41.02 21.89
N ALA A 32 -20.18 -40.39 20.87
CA ALA A 32 -20.93 -39.73 19.83
C ALA A 32 -21.70 -40.76 18.99
N PRO A 33 -22.95 -40.51 18.57
CA PRO A 33 -23.70 -41.41 17.73
C PRO A 33 -23.01 -41.60 16.38
N ARG A 34 -22.77 -42.84 15.98
CA ARG A 34 -22.26 -43.18 14.66
C ARG A 34 -23.31 -42.83 13.61
N HIS A 35 -23.03 -41.81 12.80
CA HIS A 35 -23.86 -41.53 11.63
C HIS A 35 -23.49 -42.50 10.52
N GLU A 36 -24.44 -43.30 10.05
CA GLU A 36 -24.31 -44.04 8.79
C GLU A 36 -24.20 -43.03 7.65
N VAL A 37 -23.05 -43.05 6.97
CA VAL A 37 -22.83 -42.19 5.81
C VAL A 37 -23.37 -42.95 4.59
N GLN A 38 -24.46 -42.48 3.99
CA GLN A 38 -24.90 -42.93 2.67
C GLN A 38 -23.97 -42.34 1.62
N PHE A 39 -23.23 -43.25 0.94
CA PHE A 39 -22.35 -42.87 -0.17
C PHE A 39 -23.16 -42.75 -1.45
N ASP A 40 -23.44 -41.58 -1.92
CA ASP A 40 -23.74 -41.35 -3.32
C ASP A 40 -22.44 -41.57 -4.13
N ALA A 41 -22.52 -42.29 -5.25
CA ALA A 41 -21.38 -42.63 -6.09
C ALA A 41 -20.82 -41.33 -6.72
N VAL A 42 -19.88 -40.68 -6.02
CA VAL A 42 -19.14 -39.55 -6.54
C VAL A 42 -17.97 -40.07 -7.34
N THR A 43 -17.82 -39.60 -8.57
CA THR A 43 -16.68 -39.89 -9.44
C THR A 43 -15.40 -39.49 -8.73
N VAL A 44 -14.63 -40.47 -8.25
CA VAL A 44 -13.36 -40.27 -7.54
C VAL A 44 -12.31 -39.79 -8.54
N THR A 45 -12.15 -38.51 -8.66
CA THR A 45 -11.02 -37.89 -9.37
C THR A 45 -9.89 -37.61 -8.38
N GLY A 46 -8.89 -38.45 -8.35
CA GLY A 46 -7.51 -38.04 -8.10
C GLY A 46 -6.96 -38.06 -6.68
N ASP A 47 -7.74 -38.18 -5.59
CA ASP A 47 -7.23 -38.12 -4.20
C ASP A 47 -7.68 -39.29 -3.32
N LEU A 48 -7.25 -40.54 -3.70
CA LEU A 48 -7.59 -41.74 -2.95
C LEU A 48 -7.11 -41.68 -1.49
N GLU A 49 -5.94 -41.07 -1.22
CA GLU A 49 -5.39 -40.90 0.14
C GLU A 49 -6.30 -40.08 1.07
N LEU A 50 -6.92 -39.02 0.54
CA LEU A 50 -7.78 -38.15 1.33
C LEU A 50 -9.22 -38.67 1.43
N SER A 51 -9.60 -39.64 0.60
CA SER A 51 -10.99 -40.16 0.53
C SER A 51 -11.37 -40.98 1.76
N GLU A 52 -10.39 -41.51 2.49
CA GLU A 52 -10.60 -42.35 3.68
C GLU A 52 -10.59 -41.54 4.99
N LEU A 53 -10.18 -40.24 4.93
CA LEU A 53 -10.05 -39.39 6.11
C LEU A 53 -11.38 -38.76 6.50
N ASN A 54 -11.64 -38.72 7.79
CA ASN A 54 -12.76 -37.98 8.36
C ASN A 54 -12.43 -36.47 8.47
N ASP A 55 -13.38 -35.66 8.87
CA ASP A 55 -13.26 -34.20 8.94
C ASP A 55 -12.20 -33.74 9.97
N GLU A 56 -12.03 -34.46 11.08
CA GLU A 56 -11.05 -34.16 12.10
C GLU A 56 -9.63 -34.46 11.61
N GLU A 57 -9.44 -35.61 10.94
CA GLU A 57 -8.16 -36.00 10.33
C GLU A 57 -7.78 -35.06 9.17
N LEU A 58 -8.76 -34.64 8.34
CA LEU A 58 -8.55 -33.65 7.29
C LEU A 58 -8.13 -32.29 7.87
N PHE A 59 -8.80 -31.84 8.93
CA PHE A 59 -8.45 -30.59 9.57
C PHE A 59 -7.05 -30.62 10.19
N ALA A 60 -6.73 -31.69 10.92
CA ALA A 60 -5.41 -31.88 11.53
C ALA A 60 -4.30 -31.98 10.47
N GLY A 61 -4.53 -32.74 9.40
CA GLY A 61 -3.60 -32.87 8.27
C GLY A 61 -3.38 -31.55 7.55
N GLY A 62 -4.43 -30.78 7.30
CA GLY A 62 -4.36 -29.45 6.71
C GLY A 62 -3.58 -28.46 7.57
N THR A 63 -3.83 -28.46 8.88
CA THR A 63 -3.13 -27.61 9.85
C THR A 63 -1.63 -27.95 9.92
N SER A 64 -1.30 -29.23 9.94
CA SER A 64 0.10 -29.69 9.93
C SER A 64 0.81 -29.30 8.63
N ALA A 65 0.15 -29.46 7.48
CA ALA A 65 0.71 -29.06 6.19
C ALA A 65 0.91 -27.53 6.11
N PHE A 66 -0.04 -26.75 6.61
CA PHE A 66 0.07 -25.30 6.64
C PHE A 66 1.23 -24.82 7.53
N ALA A 67 1.40 -25.45 8.70
CA ALA A 67 2.51 -25.15 9.61
C ALA A 67 3.87 -25.55 9.01
N ALA A 68 3.90 -26.56 8.15
CA ALA A 68 5.09 -26.98 7.40
C ALA A 68 5.30 -26.16 6.10
N GLU A 69 4.50 -25.11 5.88
CA GLU A 69 4.49 -24.26 4.66
C GLU A 69 4.19 -25.02 3.36
N ASP A 70 3.69 -26.27 3.45
CA ASP A 70 3.17 -27.02 2.31
C ASP A 70 1.73 -26.57 2.00
N TYR A 71 1.62 -25.34 1.49
CA TYR A 71 0.32 -24.70 1.22
C TYR A 71 -0.52 -25.46 0.18
N LYS A 72 0.13 -26.14 -0.76
CA LYS A 72 -0.58 -26.95 -1.76
C LYS A 72 -1.27 -28.14 -1.10
N LYS A 73 -0.58 -28.83 -0.21
CA LYS A 73 -1.15 -29.94 0.56
C LYS A 73 -2.23 -29.41 1.52
N ALA A 74 -1.98 -28.29 2.21
CA ALA A 74 -2.94 -27.66 3.11
C ALA A 74 -4.25 -27.31 2.38
N ALA A 75 -4.17 -26.67 1.21
CA ALA A 75 -5.33 -26.32 0.38
C ALA A 75 -6.16 -27.56 0.00
N ARG A 76 -5.51 -28.69 -0.37
CA ARG A 76 -6.20 -29.94 -0.68
C ARG A 76 -6.94 -30.53 0.53
N TYR A 77 -6.30 -30.58 1.71
CA TYR A 77 -6.91 -31.09 2.92
C TYR A 77 -8.11 -30.24 3.37
N PHE A 78 -7.93 -28.93 3.50
CA PHE A 78 -9.01 -28.01 3.89
C PHE A 78 -10.11 -27.96 2.82
N GLY A 79 -9.76 -27.95 1.54
CA GLY A 79 -10.72 -27.95 0.44
C GLY A 79 -11.61 -29.19 0.49
N ARG A 80 -11.02 -30.40 0.67
CA ARG A 80 -11.81 -31.61 0.81
C ARG A 80 -12.74 -31.59 2.01
N LEU A 81 -12.28 -31.09 3.17
CA LEU A 81 -13.15 -30.94 4.34
C LEU A 81 -14.34 -30.04 4.03
N VAL A 82 -14.11 -28.88 3.41
CA VAL A 82 -15.16 -27.93 3.05
C VAL A 82 -16.18 -28.54 2.09
N ASP A 83 -15.69 -29.26 1.09
CA ASP A 83 -16.52 -29.75 -0.01
C ASP A 83 -17.32 -31.00 0.37
N PHE A 84 -16.79 -31.87 1.25
CA PHE A 84 -17.40 -33.16 1.60
C PHE A 84 -18.01 -33.23 3.01
N PHE A 85 -17.67 -32.27 3.89
CA PHE A 85 -18.16 -32.26 5.27
C PHE A 85 -18.87 -30.93 5.62
N PRO A 86 -20.03 -30.63 4.97
CA PRO A 86 -20.67 -29.31 5.11
C PRO A 86 -21.15 -29.04 6.54
N ASN A 87 -21.37 -30.07 7.35
CA ASN A 87 -21.82 -29.96 8.74
C ASN A 87 -20.69 -30.08 9.78
N SER A 88 -19.42 -30.17 9.33
CA SER A 88 -18.29 -30.23 10.24
C SER A 88 -18.17 -28.98 11.10
N GLN A 89 -17.87 -29.17 12.38
CA GLN A 89 -17.50 -28.05 13.28
C GLN A 89 -16.25 -27.30 12.81
N HIS A 90 -15.40 -27.94 12.01
CA HIS A 90 -14.16 -27.36 11.49
C HIS A 90 -14.37 -26.61 10.17
N ARG A 91 -15.56 -26.68 9.55
CA ARG A 91 -15.80 -26.14 8.21
C ARG A 91 -15.45 -24.66 8.06
N ARG A 92 -15.83 -23.83 9.07
CA ARG A 92 -15.53 -22.39 9.02
C ARG A 92 -14.01 -22.12 9.06
N ALA A 93 -13.29 -22.78 9.97
CA ALA A 93 -11.84 -22.66 10.07
C ALA A 93 -11.14 -23.25 8.82
N ALA A 94 -11.68 -24.34 8.25
CA ALA A 94 -11.16 -24.93 7.02
C ALA A 94 -11.35 -23.99 5.81
N LEU A 95 -12.50 -23.31 5.68
CA LEU A 95 -12.73 -22.28 4.66
C LEU A 95 -11.69 -21.16 4.75
N TYR A 96 -11.47 -20.64 5.95
CA TYR A 96 -10.49 -19.58 6.17
C TYR A 96 -9.08 -20.02 5.82
N ASN A 97 -8.67 -21.20 6.32
CA ASN A 97 -7.31 -21.73 6.09
C ASN A 97 -7.10 -22.19 4.63
N ALA A 98 -8.13 -22.69 3.94
CA ALA A 98 -8.08 -22.97 2.50
C ALA A 98 -7.83 -21.66 1.72
N GLY A 99 -8.60 -20.61 2.04
CA GLY A 99 -8.40 -19.29 1.45
C GLY A 99 -6.97 -18.75 1.66
N LEU A 100 -6.44 -18.85 2.89
CA LEU A 100 -5.07 -18.46 3.20
C LEU A 100 -4.04 -19.30 2.42
N SER A 101 -4.27 -20.62 2.31
CA SER A 101 -3.38 -21.52 1.54
C SER A 101 -3.31 -21.11 0.08
N HIS A 102 -4.46 -20.84 -0.54
CA HIS A 102 -4.54 -20.33 -1.91
C HIS A 102 -3.89 -18.94 -2.06
N GLN A 103 -4.06 -18.03 -1.10
CA GLN A 103 -3.34 -16.74 -1.10
C GLN A 103 -1.81 -16.94 -1.10
N LYS A 104 -1.29 -17.86 -0.29
CA LYS A 104 0.15 -18.18 -0.24
C LYS A 104 0.68 -18.74 -1.55
N LEU A 105 -0.17 -19.45 -2.31
CA LEU A 105 0.13 -19.99 -3.64
C LEU A 105 -0.09 -18.94 -4.76
N SER A 106 -0.60 -17.75 -4.43
CA SER A 106 -1.04 -16.73 -5.41
C SER A 106 -2.21 -17.22 -6.31
N GLU A 107 -2.98 -18.18 -5.85
CA GLU A 107 -4.19 -18.71 -6.47
C GLU A 107 -5.39 -17.84 -6.02
N TRP A 108 -5.42 -16.60 -6.52
CA TRP A 108 -6.32 -15.55 -6.02
C TRP A 108 -7.80 -15.82 -6.25
N GLU A 109 -8.17 -16.49 -7.36
CA GLU A 109 -9.57 -16.85 -7.64
C GLU A 109 -10.10 -17.88 -6.64
N ASP A 110 -9.31 -18.92 -6.37
CA ASP A 110 -9.67 -19.96 -5.40
C ASP A 110 -9.73 -19.38 -3.99
N ALA A 111 -8.79 -18.50 -3.63
CA ALA A 111 -8.82 -17.77 -2.37
C ALA A 111 -10.11 -16.93 -2.23
N ALA A 112 -10.50 -16.18 -3.28
CA ALA A 112 -11.72 -15.38 -3.28
C ALA A 112 -12.96 -16.25 -3.11
N MET A 113 -13.02 -17.40 -3.77
CA MET A 113 -14.12 -18.35 -3.64
C MET A 113 -14.28 -18.81 -2.18
N ARG A 114 -13.19 -19.25 -1.54
CA ARG A 114 -13.23 -19.76 -0.16
C ARG A 114 -13.56 -18.67 0.85
N PHE A 115 -12.97 -17.48 0.71
CA PHE A 115 -13.32 -16.36 1.60
C PHE A 115 -14.74 -15.86 1.39
N SER A 116 -15.29 -15.87 0.17
CA SER A 116 -16.66 -15.42 -0.09
C SER A 116 -17.72 -16.29 0.57
N GLU A 117 -17.43 -17.60 0.76
CA GLU A 117 -18.35 -18.49 1.48
C GLU A 117 -18.41 -18.20 2.99
N LEU A 118 -17.37 -17.55 3.55
CA LEU A 118 -17.28 -17.24 4.98
C LEU A 118 -17.56 -15.76 5.29
N ALA A 119 -17.32 -14.87 4.34
CA ALA A 119 -17.36 -13.43 4.53
C ALA A 119 -18.79 -12.90 4.76
N GLU A 120 -18.95 -12.08 5.78
CA GLU A 120 -20.19 -11.37 6.11
C GLU A 120 -19.85 -9.91 6.47
N PRO A 121 -19.56 -9.04 5.46
CA PRO A 121 -19.04 -7.69 5.74
C PRO A 121 -20.01 -6.80 6.50
N GLU A 122 -21.31 -6.96 6.31
CA GLU A 122 -22.35 -6.13 6.93
C GLU A 122 -22.60 -6.46 8.41
N LYS A 123 -22.33 -7.70 8.85
CA LYS A 123 -22.72 -8.16 10.19
C LYS A 123 -21.80 -9.20 10.82
N GLY A 124 -20.87 -9.78 10.05
CA GLY A 124 -20.00 -10.86 10.51
C GLY A 124 -19.09 -10.40 11.65
N THR A 125 -18.78 -11.31 12.56
CA THR A 125 -17.82 -11.14 13.65
C THR A 125 -16.78 -12.26 13.62
N GLY A 126 -15.65 -12.08 14.29
CA GLY A 126 -14.60 -13.09 14.30
C GLY A 126 -14.18 -13.50 12.88
N ASP A 127 -14.16 -14.81 12.61
CA ASP A 127 -13.68 -15.36 11.34
C ASP A 127 -14.38 -14.78 10.11
N ALA A 128 -15.67 -14.43 10.20
CA ALA A 128 -16.44 -13.89 9.08
C ALA A 128 -16.02 -12.45 8.75
N LEU A 129 -15.69 -11.66 9.77
CA LEU A 129 -15.13 -10.32 9.58
C LEU A 129 -13.71 -10.40 9.00
N ASP A 130 -12.87 -11.27 9.55
CA ASP A 130 -11.50 -11.47 9.05
C ASP A 130 -11.52 -11.99 7.60
N ALA A 131 -12.41 -12.93 7.27
CA ALA A 131 -12.61 -13.39 5.89
C ALA A 131 -13.09 -12.26 4.97
N SER A 132 -13.88 -11.31 5.46
CA SER A 132 -14.31 -10.15 4.67
C SER A 132 -13.13 -9.24 4.31
N PHE A 133 -12.22 -8.97 5.25
CA PHE A 133 -10.97 -8.25 4.95
C PHE A 133 -10.09 -9.02 3.95
N ARG A 134 -9.94 -10.35 4.14
CA ARG A 134 -9.19 -11.21 3.22
C ARG A 134 -9.80 -11.26 1.83
N LEU A 135 -11.13 -11.29 1.74
CA LEU A 135 -11.83 -11.21 0.45
C LEU A 135 -11.54 -9.90 -0.27
N ALA A 136 -11.58 -8.78 0.45
CA ALA A 136 -11.23 -7.48 -0.13
C ALA A 136 -9.76 -7.43 -0.61
N GLU A 137 -8.83 -7.93 0.19
CA GLU A 137 -7.42 -8.08 -0.19
C GLU A 137 -7.26 -8.94 -1.46
N THR A 138 -7.96 -10.07 -1.51
CA THR A 138 -7.92 -10.97 -2.66
C THR A 138 -8.51 -10.31 -3.91
N HIS A 139 -9.63 -9.59 -3.79
CA HIS A 139 -10.16 -8.79 -4.90
C HIS A 139 -9.18 -7.72 -5.38
N TYR A 140 -8.45 -7.08 -4.46
CA TYR A 140 -7.40 -6.12 -4.81
C TYR A 140 -6.29 -6.77 -5.64
N GLN A 141 -5.82 -7.97 -5.25
CA GLN A 141 -4.79 -8.70 -5.99
C GLN A 141 -5.26 -9.12 -7.40
N LEU A 142 -6.57 -9.38 -7.54
CA LEU A 142 -7.23 -9.64 -8.82
C LEU A 142 -7.52 -8.38 -9.64
N GLU A 143 -7.08 -7.21 -9.18
CA GLU A 143 -7.38 -5.91 -9.79
C GLU A 143 -8.90 -5.60 -9.86
N ARG A 144 -9.71 -6.29 -9.06
CA ARG A 144 -11.15 -6.07 -8.90
C ARG A 144 -11.42 -5.00 -7.84
N TYR A 145 -10.87 -3.81 -8.07
CA TYR A 145 -10.84 -2.74 -7.07
C TYR A 145 -12.24 -2.29 -6.62
N ASP A 146 -13.22 -2.24 -7.53
CA ASP A 146 -14.59 -1.89 -7.17
C ASP A 146 -15.24 -2.93 -6.27
N ALA A 147 -14.96 -4.23 -6.49
CA ALA A 147 -15.44 -5.30 -5.63
C ALA A 147 -14.81 -5.22 -4.24
N ALA A 148 -13.48 -5.01 -4.17
CA ALA A 148 -12.76 -4.77 -2.92
C ALA A 148 -13.33 -3.57 -2.16
N ALA A 149 -13.50 -2.42 -2.83
CA ALA A 149 -14.05 -1.21 -2.24
C ALA A 149 -15.48 -1.40 -1.72
N LYS A 150 -16.30 -2.21 -2.40
CA LYS A 150 -17.66 -2.54 -1.96
C LYS A 150 -17.66 -3.31 -0.63
N VAL A 151 -16.83 -4.34 -0.50
CA VAL A 151 -16.69 -5.12 0.74
C VAL A 151 -16.21 -4.24 1.88
N LEU A 152 -15.15 -3.45 1.64
CA LEU A 152 -14.55 -2.57 2.65
C LEU A 152 -15.50 -1.47 3.11
N ARG A 153 -16.30 -0.91 2.19
CA ARG A 153 -17.35 0.08 2.55
C ARG A 153 -18.36 -0.51 3.50
N ALA A 154 -18.85 -1.72 3.24
CA ALA A 154 -19.81 -2.38 4.11
C ALA A 154 -19.24 -2.55 5.55
N ILE A 155 -17.96 -2.86 5.68
CA ILE A 155 -17.29 -2.94 6.99
C ILE A 155 -17.14 -1.53 7.61
N ALA A 156 -16.69 -0.54 6.84
CA ALA A 156 -16.45 0.82 7.33
C ALA A 156 -17.71 1.52 7.85
N GLU A 157 -18.89 1.19 7.31
CA GLU A 157 -20.19 1.75 7.69
C GLU A 157 -20.79 1.12 8.97
N ARG A 158 -20.18 0.07 9.51
CA ARG A 158 -20.67 -0.64 10.70
C ARG A 158 -20.41 0.15 11.99
N ALA A 159 -21.48 0.57 12.65
CA ALA A 159 -21.40 1.29 13.92
C ALA A 159 -21.05 0.39 15.12
N ASP A 160 -21.25 -0.92 15.00
CA ASP A 160 -20.96 -1.93 16.03
C ASP A 160 -19.47 -2.32 16.13
N LEU A 161 -18.67 -1.94 15.14
CA LEU A 161 -17.24 -2.20 15.15
C LEU A 161 -16.44 -1.09 15.86
N PRO A 162 -15.31 -1.46 16.50
CA PRO A 162 -14.36 -0.48 17.01
C PRO A 162 -13.94 0.54 15.94
N VAL A 163 -13.71 1.78 16.35
CA VAL A 163 -13.33 2.86 15.42
C VAL A 163 -12.10 2.51 14.60
N GLY A 164 -11.09 1.86 15.20
CA GLY A 164 -9.87 1.42 14.50
C GLY A 164 -10.18 0.51 13.32
N LYS A 165 -11.08 -0.49 13.50
CA LYS A 165 -11.46 -1.42 12.42
C LYS A 165 -12.24 -0.74 11.30
N ARG A 166 -13.08 0.24 11.63
CA ARG A 166 -13.81 1.02 10.63
C ARG A 166 -12.88 1.91 9.82
N LEU A 167 -11.91 2.56 10.48
CA LEU A 167 -10.92 3.40 9.80
C LEU A 167 -9.96 2.57 8.95
N GLU A 168 -9.53 1.39 9.43
CA GLU A 168 -8.78 0.41 8.62
C GLU A 168 -9.51 0.10 7.32
N ALA A 169 -10.77 -0.32 7.39
CA ALA A 169 -11.57 -0.64 6.21
C ALA A 169 -11.74 0.59 5.30
N GLN A 170 -11.95 1.77 5.87
CA GLN A 170 -12.16 3.00 5.11
C GLN A 170 -10.90 3.47 4.37
N VAL A 171 -9.71 3.32 4.97
CA VAL A 171 -8.44 3.61 4.28
C VAL A 171 -8.25 2.67 3.10
N GLN A 172 -8.42 1.36 3.32
CA GLN A 172 -8.28 0.37 2.26
C GLN A 172 -9.31 0.59 1.14
N GLN A 173 -10.55 1.00 1.48
CA GLN A 173 -11.55 1.43 0.51
C GLN A 173 -11.04 2.59 -0.34
N GLY A 174 -10.51 3.66 0.27
CA GLY A 174 -9.97 4.81 -0.44
C GLY A 174 -8.81 4.44 -1.37
N VAL A 175 -7.95 3.51 -0.95
CA VAL A 175 -6.87 2.98 -1.80
C VAL A 175 -7.44 2.24 -3.02
N CYS A 176 -8.44 1.37 -2.82
CA CYS A 176 -9.10 0.67 -3.93
C CYS A 176 -9.78 1.66 -4.91
N GLU A 177 -10.42 2.70 -4.38
CA GLU A 177 -11.03 3.75 -5.20
C GLU A 177 -9.98 4.52 -6.03
N LEU A 178 -8.80 4.77 -5.47
CA LEU A 178 -7.69 5.39 -6.20
C LEU A 178 -7.15 4.47 -7.31
N GLU A 179 -6.93 3.20 -7.02
CA GLU A 179 -6.44 2.22 -8.01
C GLU A 179 -7.45 1.98 -9.15
N SER A 180 -8.75 2.13 -8.86
CA SER A 180 -9.80 2.09 -9.91
C SER A 180 -9.90 3.37 -10.73
N GLY A 181 -9.06 4.38 -10.46
CA GLY A 181 -9.03 5.66 -11.18
C GLY A 181 -10.05 6.69 -10.68
N GLN A 182 -10.72 6.46 -9.56
CA GLN A 182 -11.73 7.34 -8.96
C GLN A 182 -11.08 8.30 -7.94
N ALA A 183 -10.13 9.13 -8.39
CA ALA A 183 -9.27 9.94 -7.51
C ALA A 183 -10.05 10.88 -6.58
N GLU A 184 -11.09 11.57 -7.07
CA GLU A 184 -11.89 12.50 -6.25
C GLU A 184 -12.66 11.76 -5.16
N LYS A 185 -13.18 10.57 -5.48
CA LYS A 185 -13.88 9.72 -4.51
C LYS A 185 -12.91 9.17 -3.47
N ALA A 186 -11.74 8.72 -3.90
CA ALA A 186 -10.67 8.26 -3.03
C ALA A 186 -10.24 9.36 -2.05
N GLU A 187 -10.03 10.60 -2.54
CA GLU A 187 -9.71 11.74 -1.69
C GLU A 187 -10.79 11.98 -0.64
N ALA A 188 -12.06 12.01 -1.06
CA ALA A 188 -13.17 12.21 -0.13
C ALA A 188 -13.24 11.10 0.94
N THR A 189 -13.00 9.85 0.55
CA THR A 189 -12.98 8.70 1.48
C THR A 189 -11.81 8.79 2.46
N LEU A 190 -10.60 9.08 1.97
CA LEU A 190 -9.40 9.20 2.80
C LEU A 190 -9.44 10.40 3.75
N ARG A 191 -10.02 11.54 3.30
CA ARG A 191 -10.22 12.70 4.18
C ARG A 191 -11.17 12.43 5.32
N LYS A 192 -12.22 11.62 5.13
CA LYS A 192 -13.08 11.19 6.25
C LYS A 192 -12.29 10.44 7.33
N VAL A 193 -11.30 9.64 6.93
CA VAL A 193 -10.42 8.95 7.88
C VAL A 193 -9.57 9.97 8.66
N THR A 194 -8.91 10.88 7.96
CA THR A 194 -8.05 11.88 8.61
C THR A 194 -8.85 12.79 9.56
N ASP A 195 -10.02 13.22 9.13
CA ASP A 195 -10.92 14.08 9.94
C ASP A 195 -11.46 13.31 11.17
N ALA A 196 -11.79 12.02 11.01
CA ALA A 196 -12.23 11.19 12.12
C ALA A 196 -11.10 10.99 13.14
N TYR A 197 -9.89 10.67 12.67
CA TYR A 197 -8.72 10.51 13.53
C TYR A 197 -8.35 11.80 14.28
N GLU A 198 -8.42 12.97 13.63
CA GLU A 198 -8.14 14.25 14.28
C GLU A 198 -9.11 14.57 15.43
N LYS A 199 -10.36 14.11 15.33
CA LYS A 199 -11.43 14.31 16.32
C LYS A 199 -11.39 13.33 17.49
N LEU A 200 -10.60 12.26 17.42
CA LEU A 200 -10.49 11.31 18.52
C LEU A 200 -9.86 11.99 19.73
N SER A 201 -10.50 11.79 20.89
CA SER A 201 -9.97 12.22 22.19
C SER A 201 -8.80 11.36 22.65
N ASP A 202 -8.86 10.08 22.36
CA ASP A 202 -7.78 9.11 22.58
C ASP A 202 -7.35 8.52 21.23
N LYS A 203 -6.13 8.80 20.84
CA LYS A 203 -5.56 8.32 19.58
C LYS A 203 -5.03 6.91 19.66
N ASP A 204 -4.82 6.39 20.87
CA ASP A 204 -4.34 5.01 21.10
C ASP A 204 -5.44 3.96 20.76
N GLU A 205 -6.70 4.40 20.57
CA GLU A 205 -7.77 3.55 20.05
C GLU A 205 -7.59 3.13 18.58
N VAL A 206 -6.68 3.81 17.84
CA VAL A 206 -6.42 3.56 16.42
C VAL A 206 -4.93 3.39 16.19
N GLU A 207 -4.56 2.29 15.52
CA GLU A 207 -3.18 2.09 15.08
C GLU A 207 -2.72 3.26 14.19
N ASP A 208 -1.57 3.84 14.48
CA ASP A 208 -0.98 4.98 13.77
C ASP A 208 -0.73 4.69 12.28
N TYR A 209 -0.67 3.41 11.90
CA TYR A 209 -0.49 2.95 10.53
C TYR A 209 -1.56 3.49 9.59
N PHE A 210 -2.85 3.37 9.95
CA PHE A 210 -3.96 3.72 9.06
C PHE A 210 -4.13 5.23 8.84
N PRO A 211 -4.11 6.10 9.86
CA PRO A 211 -4.19 7.54 9.63
C PRO A 211 -2.96 8.07 8.90
N ALA A 212 -1.76 7.52 9.14
CA ALA A 212 -0.57 7.87 8.38
C ALA A 212 -0.70 7.47 6.91
N GLN A 213 -1.22 6.26 6.64
CA GLN A 213 -1.53 5.78 5.30
C GLN A 213 -2.54 6.69 4.59
N ALA A 214 -3.62 7.08 5.27
CA ALA A 214 -4.63 7.97 4.70
C ALA A 214 -4.03 9.30 4.25
N HIS A 215 -3.25 9.97 5.10
CA HIS A 215 -2.54 11.20 4.73
C HIS A 215 -1.57 10.98 3.57
N PHE A 216 -0.84 9.88 3.57
CA PHE A 216 0.07 9.52 2.50
C PHE A 216 -0.66 9.42 1.16
N PHE A 217 -1.76 8.68 1.08
CA PHE A 217 -2.50 8.50 -0.16
C PHE A 217 -3.23 9.76 -0.64
N VAL A 218 -3.66 10.63 0.26
CA VAL A 218 -4.09 11.98 -0.16
C VAL A 218 -2.93 12.73 -0.83
N GLY A 219 -1.72 12.64 -0.27
CA GLY A 219 -0.50 13.17 -0.92
C GLY A 219 -0.26 12.58 -2.30
N GLU A 220 -0.44 11.26 -2.47
CA GLU A 220 -0.30 10.55 -3.75
C GLU A 220 -1.30 11.03 -4.81
N ILE A 221 -2.53 11.36 -4.44
CA ILE A 221 -3.53 11.93 -5.36
C ILE A 221 -3.02 13.26 -5.92
N TYR A 222 -2.51 14.15 -5.07
CA TYR A 222 -1.92 15.42 -5.53
C TYR A 222 -0.64 15.22 -6.34
N ARG A 223 0.16 14.21 -5.99
CA ARG A 223 1.34 13.84 -6.79
C ARG A 223 0.97 13.34 -8.19
N LEU A 224 -0.10 12.55 -8.31
CA LEU A 224 -0.59 12.09 -9.62
C LEU A 224 -1.09 13.28 -10.47
N HIS A 225 -1.80 14.22 -9.88
CA HIS A 225 -2.21 15.45 -10.57
C HIS A 225 -0.99 16.28 -10.98
N TYR A 226 0.02 16.41 -10.11
CA TYR A 226 1.29 17.06 -10.41
C TYR A 226 2.00 16.42 -11.60
N GLU A 227 2.06 15.10 -11.69
CA GLU A 227 2.70 14.37 -12.80
C GLU A 227 1.94 14.54 -14.13
N ALA A 228 0.62 14.71 -14.06
CA ALA A 228 -0.22 14.96 -15.22
C ALA A 228 0.05 16.32 -15.87
N VAL A 229 0.50 17.32 -15.13
CA VAL A 229 0.83 18.66 -15.67
C VAL A 229 2.09 18.58 -16.52
N LYS A 230 1.95 18.85 -17.83
CA LYS A 230 3.05 18.90 -18.78
C LYS A 230 3.48 20.35 -19.00
N LEU A 231 4.78 20.63 -18.75
CA LEU A 231 5.37 21.93 -19.07
C LEU A 231 5.75 21.94 -20.55
N ASP A 232 4.99 22.65 -21.36
CA ASP A 232 5.19 22.73 -22.80
C ASP A 232 5.51 24.17 -23.21
N PRO A 233 6.79 24.49 -23.54
CA PRO A 233 7.19 25.83 -23.99
C PRO A 233 6.49 26.29 -25.27
N ALA A 234 6.04 25.36 -26.14
CA ALA A 234 5.36 25.68 -27.38
C ALA A 234 3.99 26.36 -27.20
N LYS A 235 3.42 26.30 -25.99
CA LYS A 235 2.15 26.98 -25.64
C LYS A 235 2.31 28.49 -25.39
N GLY A 236 3.54 29.01 -25.40
CA GLY A 236 3.87 30.40 -25.09
C GLY A 236 4.15 30.63 -23.60
N SER A 237 4.78 31.78 -23.29
CA SER A 237 5.33 32.10 -21.98
C SER A 237 4.27 32.15 -20.87
N ASP A 238 3.10 32.76 -21.17
CA ASP A 238 2.03 32.90 -20.15
C ASP A 238 1.39 31.57 -19.79
N ALA A 239 1.14 30.70 -20.77
CA ALA A 239 0.60 29.35 -20.54
C ALA A 239 1.62 28.50 -19.76
N LEU A 240 2.90 28.57 -20.12
CA LEU A 240 3.96 27.87 -19.41
C LEU A 240 4.10 28.33 -17.95
N ALA A 241 4.00 29.65 -17.70
CA ALA A 241 4.04 30.21 -16.34
C ALA A 241 2.84 29.73 -15.50
N ASN A 242 1.64 29.70 -16.10
CA ASN A 242 0.45 29.18 -15.43
C ASN A 242 0.55 27.69 -15.13
N ASP A 243 1.01 26.84 -16.07
CA ASP A 243 1.22 25.42 -15.88
C ASP A 243 2.27 25.17 -14.78
N LEU A 244 3.35 25.96 -14.73
CA LEU A 244 4.37 25.87 -13.70
C LEU A 244 3.86 26.25 -12.32
N ASN A 245 3.09 27.34 -12.21
CA ASN A 245 2.48 27.78 -10.96
C ASN A 245 1.52 26.71 -10.44
N TYR A 246 0.64 26.18 -11.30
CA TYR A 246 -0.28 25.10 -10.93
C TYR A 246 0.45 23.83 -10.48
N LYS A 247 1.52 23.46 -11.21
CA LYS A 247 2.38 22.33 -10.83
C LYS A 247 3.04 22.56 -9.45
N ALA A 248 3.46 23.77 -9.16
CA ALA A 248 4.02 24.13 -7.85
C ALA A 248 2.98 24.06 -6.72
N GLU A 249 1.74 24.50 -6.96
CA GLU A 249 0.64 24.39 -5.99
C GLU A 249 0.32 22.92 -5.68
N LEU A 250 0.29 22.05 -6.69
CA LEU A 250 0.09 20.61 -6.52
C LEU A 250 1.22 19.96 -5.72
N LEU A 251 2.48 20.35 -5.98
CA LEU A 251 3.64 19.90 -5.20
C LEU A 251 3.49 20.29 -3.73
N LEU A 252 3.14 21.54 -3.44
CA LEU A 252 2.94 22.02 -2.06
C LEU A 252 1.77 21.30 -1.38
N SER A 253 0.69 21.02 -2.10
CA SER A 253 -0.47 20.29 -1.60
C SER A 253 -0.10 18.84 -1.26
N ALA A 254 0.62 18.15 -2.14
CA ALA A 254 1.15 16.82 -1.87
C ALA A 254 2.08 16.81 -0.66
N GLN A 255 3.06 17.74 -0.64
CA GLN A 255 4.00 17.88 0.47
C GLN A 255 3.27 18.12 1.81
N GLY A 256 2.24 18.94 1.82
CA GLY A 256 1.45 19.21 3.02
C GLY A 256 0.82 17.95 3.60
N ASN A 257 0.29 17.07 2.75
CA ASN A 257 -0.30 15.80 3.18
C ASN A 257 0.78 14.78 3.59
N TYR A 258 1.89 14.67 2.88
CA TYR A 258 3.02 13.83 3.30
C TYR A 258 3.59 14.26 4.66
N LEU A 259 3.70 15.57 4.92
CA LEU A 259 4.15 16.06 6.23
C LEU A 259 3.15 15.71 7.35
N ARG A 260 1.83 15.65 7.06
CA ARG A 260 0.84 15.15 8.02
C ARG A 260 1.03 13.66 8.28
N SER A 261 1.28 12.85 7.23
CA SER A 261 1.62 11.43 7.37
C SER A 261 2.84 11.21 8.27
N ILE A 262 3.93 11.98 8.06
CA ILE A 262 5.13 11.94 8.92
C ILE A 262 4.79 12.30 10.37
N ARG A 263 3.92 13.29 10.59
CA ARG A 263 3.56 13.79 11.92
C ARG A 263 2.74 12.79 12.74
N VAL A 264 2.00 11.87 12.10
CA VAL A 264 1.33 10.76 12.80
C VAL A 264 2.31 9.87 13.53
N GLY A 265 3.51 9.65 12.97
CA GLY A 265 4.61 8.97 13.67
C GLY A 265 4.88 7.55 13.21
N ASN A 266 4.09 6.97 12.30
CA ASN A 266 4.34 5.64 11.77
C ASN A 266 5.61 5.59 10.92
N GLY A 267 6.59 4.75 11.30
CA GLY A 267 7.90 4.69 10.67
C GLY A 267 7.89 4.31 9.19
N HIS A 268 6.99 3.41 8.79
CA HIS A 268 6.85 2.98 7.39
C HIS A 268 6.35 4.15 6.52
N TRP A 269 5.24 4.76 6.91
CA TRP A 269 4.63 5.85 6.15
C TRP A 269 5.43 7.16 6.23
N ALA A 270 6.13 7.40 7.35
CA ALA A 270 7.02 8.55 7.48
C ALA A 270 8.20 8.48 6.50
N THR A 271 8.83 7.31 6.35
CA THR A 271 9.90 7.12 5.37
C THR A 271 9.40 7.17 3.94
N ALA A 272 8.24 6.58 3.66
CA ALA A 272 7.59 6.67 2.36
C ALA A 272 7.30 8.12 1.97
N ALA A 273 6.68 8.88 2.88
CA ALA A 273 6.32 10.27 2.65
C ALA A 273 7.56 11.17 2.44
N GLY A 274 8.60 11.01 3.24
CA GLY A 274 9.87 11.73 3.07
C GLY A 274 10.52 11.44 1.71
N THR A 275 10.53 10.17 1.31
CA THR A 275 11.02 9.76 -0.01
C THR A 275 10.23 10.44 -1.14
N GLN A 276 8.90 10.48 -1.04
CA GLN A 276 8.06 11.09 -2.07
C GLN A 276 8.25 12.62 -2.16
N ILE A 277 8.36 13.31 -1.02
CA ILE A 277 8.65 14.75 -1.03
C ILE A 277 9.99 15.00 -1.76
N GLY A 278 11.05 14.27 -1.40
CA GLY A 278 12.35 14.40 -2.04
C GLY A 278 12.28 14.15 -3.55
N SER A 279 11.58 13.09 -3.97
CA SER A 279 11.44 12.72 -5.38
C SER A 279 10.63 13.73 -6.20
N MET A 280 9.68 14.44 -5.60
CA MET A 280 8.93 15.51 -6.29
C MET A 280 9.82 16.73 -6.58
N TYR A 281 10.71 17.13 -5.65
CA TYR A 281 11.68 18.19 -5.89
C TYR A 281 12.75 17.78 -6.92
N GLU A 282 13.22 16.54 -6.86
CA GLU A 282 14.10 15.94 -7.86
C GLU A 282 13.46 15.98 -9.26
N ASN A 283 12.21 15.50 -9.37
CA ASN A 283 11.47 15.50 -10.63
C ASN A 283 11.24 16.91 -11.19
N LEU A 284 10.90 17.89 -10.33
CA LEU A 284 10.73 19.26 -10.77
C LEU A 284 12.05 19.85 -11.29
N TYR A 285 13.17 19.59 -10.60
CA TYR A 285 14.49 19.99 -11.06
C TYR A 285 14.81 19.41 -12.43
N GLU A 286 14.65 18.08 -12.59
CA GLU A 286 14.93 17.40 -13.85
C GLU A 286 14.06 17.92 -15.01
N HIS A 287 12.77 18.14 -14.76
CA HIS A 287 11.87 18.70 -15.78
C HIS A 287 12.29 20.10 -16.23
N LEU A 288 12.68 20.97 -15.30
CA LEU A 288 13.09 22.33 -15.64
C LEU A 288 14.44 22.36 -16.35
N VAL A 289 15.42 21.60 -15.88
CA VAL A 289 16.78 21.57 -16.50
C VAL A 289 16.74 20.97 -17.91
N ASN A 290 15.88 19.98 -18.14
CA ASN A 290 15.74 19.31 -19.44
C ASN A 290 14.70 19.98 -20.36
N SER A 291 14.07 21.07 -19.90
CA SER A 291 13.12 21.83 -20.73
C SER A 291 13.87 22.47 -21.93
N PRO A 292 13.32 22.39 -23.14
CA PRO A 292 13.93 23.05 -24.27
C PRO A 292 13.97 24.57 -24.05
N ALA A 293 15.03 25.21 -24.55
CA ALA A 293 15.09 26.66 -24.59
C ALA A 293 14.00 27.22 -25.51
N PRO A 294 13.51 28.44 -25.26
CA PRO A 294 12.56 29.11 -26.16
C PRO A 294 13.07 29.11 -27.61
N ALA A 295 12.17 28.88 -28.55
CA ALA A 295 12.51 28.72 -29.97
C ALA A 295 13.02 30.03 -30.63
N GLU A 296 12.79 31.14 -29.99
CA GLU A 296 13.17 32.47 -30.44
C GLU A 296 14.68 32.78 -30.18
N LEU A 297 15.33 31.99 -29.32
CA LEU A 297 16.71 32.15 -28.94
C LEU A 297 17.63 31.50 -29.97
N ASP A 298 18.73 32.17 -30.31
CA ASP A 298 19.81 31.57 -31.08
C ASP A 298 20.62 30.56 -30.23
N ALA A 299 21.62 29.91 -30.80
CA ALA A 299 22.36 28.84 -30.12
C ALA A 299 23.16 29.35 -28.89
N GLU A 300 23.70 30.56 -28.96
CA GLU A 300 24.49 31.19 -27.87
C GLU A 300 23.55 31.65 -26.75
N GLU A 301 22.49 32.37 -27.12
CA GLU A 301 21.42 32.78 -26.18
C GLU A 301 20.78 31.59 -25.48
N ALA A 302 20.49 30.49 -26.22
CA ALA A 302 19.94 29.27 -25.66
C ALA A 302 20.89 28.58 -24.66
N GLN A 303 22.21 28.69 -24.87
CA GLN A 303 23.19 28.19 -23.90
C GLN A 303 23.18 29.03 -22.61
N VAL A 304 23.25 30.35 -22.74
CA VAL A 304 23.15 31.28 -21.59
C VAL A 304 21.85 31.07 -20.80
N TYR A 305 20.75 30.91 -21.52
CA TYR A 305 19.44 30.61 -20.89
C TYR A 305 19.48 29.34 -20.04
N ARG A 306 20.03 28.23 -20.58
CA ARG A 306 20.14 26.97 -19.87
C ARG A 306 21.03 27.06 -18.62
N GLU A 307 22.16 27.78 -18.72
CA GLU A 307 23.08 28.01 -17.60
C GLU A 307 22.39 28.82 -16.48
N GLU A 308 21.70 29.89 -16.84
CA GLU A 308 20.97 30.71 -15.88
C GLU A 308 19.81 29.96 -15.26
N LEU A 309 19.06 29.17 -16.05
CA LEU A 309 18.00 28.30 -15.55
C LEU A 309 18.52 27.29 -14.52
N ARG A 310 19.64 26.60 -14.82
CA ARG A 310 20.27 25.67 -13.87
C ARG A 310 20.60 26.35 -12.54
N LYS A 311 21.22 27.56 -12.58
CA LYS A 311 21.52 28.32 -11.37
C LYS A 311 20.26 28.61 -10.54
N ARG A 312 19.18 29.04 -11.20
CA ARG A 312 17.90 29.35 -10.52
C ARG A 312 17.22 28.14 -9.90
N VAL A 313 17.23 26.97 -10.57
CA VAL A 313 16.56 25.76 -10.09
C VAL A 313 17.41 24.93 -9.13
N ARG A 314 18.68 25.26 -8.94
CA ARG A 314 19.61 24.57 -8.02
C ARG A 314 19.06 24.47 -6.59
N VAL A 315 18.22 25.43 -6.19
CA VAL A 315 17.54 25.39 -4.89
C VAL A 315 16.64 24.15 -4.72
N LEU A 316 16.06 23.64 -5.81
CA LEU A 316 15.21 22.42 -5.78
C LEU A 316 16.06 21.20 -5.50
N LEU A 317 17.25 21.12 -6.13
CA LEU A 317 18.23 20.07 -5.89
C LEU A 317 18.69 20.03 -4.43
N THR A 318 19.03 21.20 -3.88
CA THR A 318 19.41 21.34 -2.46
C THR A 318 18.25 20.94 -1.53
N LYS A 319 17.01 21.32 -1.86
CA LYS A 319 15.83 20.90 -1.09
C LYS A 319 15.64 19.40 -1.11
N SER A 320 15.76 18.76 -2.28
CA SER A 320 15.66 17.31 -2.41
C SER A 320 16.70 16.59 -1.55
N ILE A 321 17.97 17.00 -1.62
CA ILE A 321 19.07 16.48 -0.80
C ILE A 321 18.74 16.58 0.69
N ASN A 322 18.40 17.77 1.16
CA ASN A 322 18.07 18.00 2.58
C ASN A 322 16.91 17.12 3.07
N ILE A 323 15.91 16.90 2.23
CA ILE A 323 14.76 16.06 2.59
C ILE A 323 15.18 14.59 2.67
N TYR A 324 15.95 14.09 1.71
CA TYR A 324 16.46 12.74 1.73
C TYR A 324 17.37 12.48 2.95
N GLU A 325 18.27 13.39 3.28
CA GLU A 325 19.13 13.29 4.47
C GLU A 325 18.30 13.19 5.75
N ARG A 326 17.34 14.10 5.95
CA ARG A 326 16.43 14.07 7.11
C ARG A 326 15.58 12.81 7.17
N THR A 327 15.15 12.27 6.01
CA THR A 327 14.40 11.04 5.93
C THR A 327 15.23 9.85 6.40
N LEU A 328 16.50 9.77 5.96
CA LEU A 328 17.44 8.72 6.38
C LEU A 328 17.81 8.84 7.86
N GLU A 329 18.04 10.05 8.36
CA GLU A 329 18.29 10.29 9.80
C GLU A 329 17.09 9.87 10.65
N ALA A 330 15.87 10.18 10.21
CA ALA A 330 14.65 9.77 10.89
C ALA A 330 14.51 8.23 10.86
N ALA A 331 14.71 7.60 9.71
CA ALA A 331 14.67 6.15 9.56
C ALA A 331 15.66 5.45 10.49
N GLN A 332 16.88 5.97 10.59
CA GLN A 332 17.91 5.44 11.49
C GLN A 332 17.50 5.56 12.96
N ARG A 333 16.94 6.69 13.39
CA ARG A 333 16.50 6.91 14.79
C ARG A 333 15.40 5.96 15.21
N ILE A 334 14.48 5.61 14.31
CA ILE A 334 13.37 4.70 14.60
C ILE A 334 13.68 3.24 14.26
N GLY A 335 14.90 2.94 13.77
CA GLY A 335 15.30 1.59 13.36
C GLY A 335 14.54 1.06 12.15
N SER A 336 13.97 1.95 11.31
CA SER A 336 13.21 1.55 10.12
C SER A 336 14.15 1.07 9.02
N GLN A 337 13.90 -0.15 8.55
CA GLN A 337 14.59 -0.74 7.38
C GLN A 337 13.51 -1.21 6.42
N ASN A 338 13.32 -0.48 5.34
CA ASN A 338 12.35 -0.80 4.31
C ASN A 338 12.86 -0.30 2.95
N THR A 339 12.20 -0.68 1.88
CA THR A 339 12.59 -0.32 0.50
C THR A 339 12.58 1.19 0.22
N PHE A 340 11.82 1.98 0.98
CA PHE A 340 11.86 3.43 0.84
C PHE A 340 13.17 3.99 1.35
N VAL A 341 13.75 3.43 2.42
CA VAL A 341 15.08 3.81 2.93
C VAL A 341 16.15 3.55 1.88
N ASP A 342 16.12 2.40 1.22
CA ASP A 342 17.09 2.07 0.17
C ASP A 342 16.94 2.97 -1.06
N LYS A 343 15.70 3.22 -1.48
CA LYS A 343 15.40 4.16 -2.56
C LYS A 343 15.87 5.58 -2.24
N THR A 344 15.63 6.04 -1.01
CA THR A 344 16.07 7.37 -0.55
C THR A 344 17.60 7.49 -0.60
N ARG A 345 18.31 6.45 -0.18
CA ARG A 345 19.80 6.45 -0.23
C ARG A 345 20.31 6.56 -1.66
N GLN A 346 19.74 5.77 -2.58
CA GLN A 346 20.12 5.82 -4.00
C GLN A 346 19.85 7.20 -4.63
N SER A 347 18.66 7.76 -4.36
CA SER A 347 18.30 9.09 -4.86
C SER A 347 19.19 10.19 -4.25
N LEU A 348 19.54 10.10 -2.97
CA LEU A 348 20.46 11.05 -2.32
C LEU A 348 21.82 11.07 -3.00
N GLU A 349 22.42 9.91 -3.26
CA GLU A 349 23.72 9.83 -3.95
C GLU A 349 23.65 10.42 -5.37
N LYS A 350 22.58 10.13 -6.11
CA LYS A 350 22.32 10.73 -7.43
C LYS A 350 22.24 12.26 -7.35
N MET A 351 21.50 12.81 -6.41
CA MET A 351 21.32 14.26 -6.25
C MET A 351 22.62 14.95 -5.83
N LYS A 352 23.41 14.33 -4.95
CA LYS A 352 24.74 14.84 -4.57
C LYS A 352 25.70 14.87 -5.75
N ALA A 353 25.72 13.82 -6.57
CA ALA A 353 26.55 13.78 -7.77
C ALA A 353 26.17 14.88 -8.77
N LEU A 354 24.87 15.13 -8.97
CA LEU A 354 24.39 16.22 -9.82
C LEU A 354 24.80 17.61 -9.26
N LEU A 355 24.73 17.79 -7.96
CA LEU A 355 25.10 19.05 -7.31
C LEU A 355 26.62 19.33 -7.49
N LEU A 356 27.47 18.31 -7.38
CA LEU A 356 28.92 18.43 -7.61
C LEU A 356 29.22 18.76 -9.07
N ALA A 357 28.62 18.06 -10.02
CA ALA A 357 28.79 18.33 -11.44
C ALA A 357 28.39 19.76 -11.84
N ASP A 358 27.36 20.30 -11.18
CA ASP A 358 26.89 21.67 -11.40
C ASP A 358 27.82 22.72 -10.81
N THR A 359 28.56 22.38 -9.74
CA THR A 359 29.59 23.26 -9.15
C THR A 359 30.88 23.30 -9.97
N ASP A 360 31.29 22.17 -10.53
CA ASP A 360 32.51 22.08 -11.33
C ASP A 360 32.35 22.76 -12.71
N SER A 361 31.11 22.95 -13.17
CA SER A 361 30.79 23.64 -14.42
C SER A 361 30.67 25.17 -14.27
N ALA A 362 30.77 25.69 -13.06
CA ALA A 362 30.76 27.15 -12.83
C ALA A 362 32.12 27.73 -13.25
N PRO A 363 32.14 28.77 -14.13
CA PRO A 363 33.40 29.42 -14.50
C PRO A 363 34.07 29.95 -13.23
N THR A 364 35.32 29.54 -12.98
CA THR A 364 36.18 30.16 -11.96
C THR A 364 36.28 31.66 -12.29
N THR A 365 35.69 32.50 -11.48
CA THR A 365 35.95 33.95 -11.54
C THR A 365 37.46 34.12 -11.39
N PRO A 366 38.13 34.84 -12.32
CA PRO A 366 39.54 35.14 -12.13
C PRO A 366 39.72 35.96 -10.84
N ASP A 367 40.64 35.52 -9.99
CA ASP A 367 41.01 36.25 -8.78
C ASP A 367 41.22 37.75 -9.11
N GLU A 368 40.44 38.60 -8.43
CA GLU A 368 40.72 40.04 -8.46
C GLU A 368 42.13 40.27 -7.95
N PRO A 369 43.01 40.95 -8.71
CA PRO A 369 44.38 41.19 -8.25
C PRO A 369 44.33 42.06 -6.96
N PRO A 370 45.25 41.83 -6.03
CA PRO A 370 45.29 42.57 -4.77
C PRO A 370 45.38 44.06 -5.04
N ARG A 371 44.44 44.84 -4.51
CA ARG A 371 44.49 46.30 -4.54
C ARG A 371 45.70 46.77 -3.76
N SER A 372 46.66 47.40 -4.46
CA SER A 372 47.80 48.07 -3.93
C SER A 372 47.43 49.36 -3.20
#